data_94b9ef4a9a56e7b2fa894a3647360c4a
#
_entry.id   94b9ef4a9a56e7b2fa894a3647360c4a
#
_cell.length_a   1.000
_cell.length_b   1.000
_cell.length_c   1.000
_cell.angle_alpha   90.00
_cell.angle_beta   90.00
_cell.angle_gamma   90.00
#
_symmetry.space_group_name_H-M   'P 1'
#
loop_
_entity.id
_entity.type
_entity.pdbx_description
1 polymer ?
#
loop_
_entity_poly.entity_id
_entity_poly.type
_entity_poly.pdbx_seq_one_letter_code
_entity_poly.pdbx_strand_id
1 'polypeptide(L)'
;MSDSTIQIFDTTLRDGEQVPGCKLDTSQKIIIAEQLDILGVDVIEAGFPVSSPGDFKSVEEISKIVKNASVCGLTRAVKKDIEIAAEALKHAKKPRIHTGIGTSESHIKYKFNSNKEDILIRAFEAVKYAKSFVEDVEFYAEDAGRTENEFLARVCEEAIRAGATVLNIPDTTGYCLPSEYGAKIKYLKENVKGIENAIISCHCHNDLGLATANSIEGIINGARQIECTINGIGERAGNTALEEVVMILKQHPYLNLDTNINTKHLYGLSQLVSESMGVYTQPNKAIVGANAFAHSSGIHQDGVIKNRETYEIMNPEDVGVTESAIVLTARSGRAALAYRSKKIGYELTKVQLDIAYEEFLKIADKQKEVKDDDIHAIMKLVSKDSKVAIV
;
A
#
# COMPACT_ATOMS: atom_id res chain seq x y z
N MET A 1 1.24 -21.11 9.80
CA MET A 1 0.71 -19.77 10.15
C MET A 1 -0.70 -19.97 10.63
N SER A 2 -1.21 -19.09 11.51
CA SER A 2 -2.63 -19.14 11.87
C SER A 2 -3.46 -18.77 10.64
N ASP A 3 -4.66 -19.35 10.50
CA ASP A 3 -5.58 -19.05 9.38
C ASP A 3 -6.03 -17.58 9.35
N SER A 4 -5.72 -16.82 10.40
CA SER A 4 -6.02 -15.39 10.58
C SER A 4 -4.94 -14.43 10.07
N THR A 5 -3.71 -14.88 9.79
CA THR A 5 -2.62 -13.99 9.36
C THR A 5 -2.65 -13.78 7.85
N ILE A 6 -2.73 -12.51 7.44
CA ILE A 6 -2.63 -12.10 6.05
C ILE A 6 -1.17 -11.76 5.74
N GLN A 7 -0.60 -12.43 4.75
CA GLN A 7 0.73 -12.12 4.24
C GLN A 7 0.70 -10.83 3.42
N ILE A 8 1.64 -9.95 3.68
CA ILE A 8 1.85 -8.74 2.89
C ILE A 8 3.01 -8.97 1.94
N PHE A 9 2.67 -9.00 0.66
CA PHE A 9 3.60 -9.05 -0.45
C PHE A 9 3.78 -7.64 -1.00
N ASP A 10 4.96 -7.05 -0.82
CA ASP A 10 5.26 -5.72 -1.34
C ASP A 10 5.91 -5.80 -2.73
N THR A 11 5.30 -5.16 -3.70
CA THR A 11 5.81 -5.05 -5.08
C THR A 11 6.23 -3.62 -5.45
N THR A 12 6.53 -2.77 -4.46
CA THR A 12 7.00 -1.39 -4.68
C THR A 12 8.23 -1.33 -5.60
N LEU A 13 9.17 -2.28 -5.45
CA LEU A 13 10.42 -2.33 -6.21
C LEU A 13 10.30 -3.01 -7.58
N ARG A 14 9.11 -3.53 -7.93
CA ARG A 14 8.84 -4.11 -9.26
C ARG A 14 7.69 -3.39 -9.94
N ASP A 15 6.42 -3.64 -9.56
CA ASP A 15 5.24 -2.99 -10.16
C ASP A 15 5.18 -1.50 -9.81
N GLY A 16 5.51 -1.17 -8.56
CA GLY A 16 5.60 0.22 -8.11
C GLY A 16 6.57 1.06 -8.94
N GLU A 17 7.67 0.49 -9.41
CA GLU A 17 8.65 1.19 -10.25
C GLU A 17 8.19 1.35 -11.72
N GLN A 18 7.11 0.68 -12.14
CA GLN A 18 6.55 0.80 -13.49
C GLN A 18 5.75 2.09 -13.71
N VAL A 19 5.74 3.00 -12.75
CA VAL A 19 5.18 4.36 -12.92
C VAL A 19 5.96 5.11 -14.00
N PRO A 20 5.30 5.68 -15.02
CA PRO A 20 5.98 6.48 -16.03
C PRO A 20 6.78 7.63 -15.43
N GLY A 21 8.06 7.72 -15.78
CA GLY A 21 8.98 8.73 -15.24
C GLY A 21 9.67 8.34 -13.93
N CYS A 22 9.31 7.22 -13.32
CA CYS A 22 9.99 6.67 -12.17
C CYS A 22 11.22 5.85 -12.60
N LYS A 23 12.29 5.96 -11.83
CA LYS A 23 13.47 5.10 -11.95
C LYS A 23 14.22 5.10 -10.63
N LEU A 24 14.43 3.92 -10.06
CA LEU A 24 15.32 3.71 -8.93
C LEU A 24 16.66 3.16 -9.39
N ASP A 25 17.74 3.62 -8.78
CA ASP A 25 19.02 2.93 -8.88
C ASP A 25 19.13 1.80 -7.85
N THR A 26 20.15 0.96 -7.98
CA THR A 26 20.35 -0.19 -7.09
C THR A 26 20.51 0.22 -5.63
N SER A 27 21.14 1.34 -5.33
CA SER A 27 21.34 1.82 -3.95
C SER A 27 20.03 2.27 -3.31
N GLN A 28 19.17 2.96 -4.06
CA GLN A 28 17.84 3.34 -3.62
C GLN A 28 16.95 2.10 -3.37
N LYS A 29 16.99 1.11 -4.28
CA LYS A 29 16.27 -0.17 -4.10
C LYS A 29 16.72 -0.91 -2.83
N ILE A 30 18.01 -0.95 -2.54
CA ILE A 30 18.56 -1.55 -1.32
C ILE A 30 18.00 -0.86 -0.07
N ILE A 31 18.04 0.48 -0.02
CA ILE A 31 17.54 1.25 1.13
C ILE A 31 16.05 0.98 1.35
N ILE A 32 15.25 1.00 0.29
CA ILE A 32 13.80 0.73 0.38
C ILE A 32 13.56 -0.72 0.83
N ALA A 33 14.29 -1.70 0.28
CA ALA A 33 14.17 -3.11 0.67
C ALA A 33 14.50 -3.35 2.16
N GLU A 34 15.53 -2.69 2.69
CA GLU A 34 15.86 -2.74 4.12
C GLU A 34 14.72 -2.17 4.98
N GLN A 35 14.12 -1.06 4.56
CA GLN A 35 12.97 -0.47 5.28
C GLN A 35 11.70 -1.32 5.18
N LEU A 36 11.46 -2.00 4.06
CA LEU A 36 10.38 -2.97 3.92
C LEU A 36 10.57 -4.18 4.84
N ASP A 37 11.80 -4.71 4.94
CA ASP A 37 12.13 -5.82 5.85
C ASP A 37 11.95 -5.40 7.34
N ILE A 38 12.29 -4.15 7.70
CA ILE A 38 12.05 -3.56 9.03
C ILE A 38 10.56 -3.32 9.29
N LEU A 39 9.81 -2.87 8.28
CA LEU A 39 8.36 -2.69 8.35
C LEU A 39 7.65 -4.00 8.69
N GLY A 40 8.22 -5.14 8.26
CA GLY A 40 7.72 -6.47 8.54
C GLY A 40 6.84 -7.05 7.43
N VAL A 41 7.08 -6.68 6.16
CA VAL A 41 6.43 -7.35 5.03
C VAL A 41 6.89 -8.81 4.96
N ASP A 42 6.02 -9.70 4.51
CA ASP A 42 6.33 -11.13 4.42
C ASP A 42 7.13 -11.45 3.16
N VAL A 43 6.90 -10.70 2.08
CA VAL A 43 7.58 -10.88 0.78
C VAL A 43 7.94 -9.52 0.19
N ILE A 44 9.14 -9.41 -0.38
CA ILE A 44 9.61 -8.26 -1.16
C ILE A 44 9.85 -8.72 -2.59
N GLU A 45 9.03 -8.26 -3.54
CA GLU A 45 9.29 -8.46 -4.96
C GLU A 45 10.33 -7.44 -5.43
N ALA A 46 11.57 -7.92 -5.55
CA ALA A 46 12.75 -7.07 -5.70
C ALA A 46 12.96 -6.57 -7.14
N GLY A 47 12.30 -7.17 -8.13
CA GLY A 47 12.40 -6.77 -9.52
C GLY A 47 12.08 -7.86 -10.52
N PHE A 48 12.41 -7.60 -11.81
CA PHE A 48 12.30 -8.52 -12.93
C PHE A 48 13.69 -8.79 -13.51
N PRO A 49 14.43 -9.78 -12.98
CA PRO A 49 15.88 -9.95 -13.25
C PRO A 49 16.28 -10.05 -14.72
N VAL A 50 15.39 -10.55 -15.61
CA VAL A 50 15.68 -10.67 -17.03
C VAL A 50 15.53 -9.35 -17.79
N SER A 51 14.90 -8.34 -17.20
CA SER A 51 14.58 -7.07 -17.86
C SER A 51 15.85 -6.28 -18.23
N SER A 52 16.84 -6.26 -17.36
CA SER A 52 18.12 -5.58 -17.57
C SER A 52 19.23 -6.08 -16.63
N PRO A 53 20.52 -5.85 -16.96
CA PRO A 53 21.63 -6.14 -16.04
C PRO A 53 21.52 -5.38 -14.71
N GLY A 54 20.97 -4.17 -14.71
CA GLY A 54 20.76 -3.37 -13.50
C GLY A 54 19.70 -3.97 -12.60
N ASP A 55 18.62 -4.47 -13.15
CA ASP A 55 17.55 -5.12 -12.41
C ASP A 55 18.01 -6.47 -11.83
N PHE A 56 18.75 -7.26 -12.63
CA PHE A 56 19.41 -8.47 -12.12
C PHE A 56 20.27 -8.17 -10.89
N LYS A 57 21.16 -7.16 -11.01
CA LYS A 57 22.05 -6.76 -9.91
C LYS A 57 21.29 -6.29 -8.69
N SER A 58 20.22 -5.55 -8.88
CA SER A 58 19.39 -5.07 -7.76
C SER A 58 18.76 -6.24 -6.99
N VAL A 59 18.18 -7.22 -7.69
CA VAL A 59 17.63 -8.43 -7.07
C VAL A 59 18.73 -9.23 -6.35
N GLU A 60 19.90 -9.38 -6.96
CA GLU A 60 21.05 -10.07 -6.35
C GLU A 60 21.51 -9.38 -5.05
N GLU A 61 21.65 -8.05 -5.06
CA GLU A 61 22.09 -7.30 -3.87
C GLU A 61 21.03 -7.33 -2.76
N ILE A 62 19.75 -7.15 -3.10
CA ILE A 62 18.64 -7.27 -2.15
C ILE A 62 18.61 -8.68 -1.53
N SER A 63 18.86 -9.72 -2.32
CA SER A 63 18.93 -11.11 -1.84
C SER A 63 20.01 -11.34 -0.77
N LYS A 64 21.06 -10.53 -0.75
CA LYS A 64 22.16 -10.61 0.24
C LYS A 64 21.82 -9.93 1.57
N ILE A 65 20.93 -8.90 1.55
CA ILE A 65 20.73 -8.03 2.72
C ILE A 65 19.43 -8.29 3.47
N VAL A 66 18.38 -8.73 2.80
CA VAL A 66 17.07 -9.01 3.43
C VAL A 66 17.20 -10.19 4.39
N LYS A 67 16.68 -10.03 5.61
CA LYS A 67 16.88 -10.97 6.72
C LYS A 67 15.64 -11.77 7.09
N ASN A 68 14.47 -11.15 7.04
CA ASN A 68 13.22 -11.67 7.58
C ASN A 68 12.22 -12.04 6.46
N ALA A 69 11.99 -11.14 5.52
CA ALA A 69 11.09 -11.34 4.40
C ALA A 69 11.63 -12.40 3.40
N SER A 70 10.73 -12.96 2.62
CA SER A 70 11.09 -13.69 1.39
C SER A 70 11.48 -12.67 0.31
N VAL A 71 12.53 -12.97 -0.46
CA VAL A 71 12.89 -12.17 -1.64
C VAL A 71 12.34 -12.85 -2.88
N CYS A 72 11.54 -12.10 -3.63
CA CYS A 72 10.84 -12.59 -4.80
C CYS A 72 11.37 -11.95 -6.09
N GLY A 73 11.46 -12.74 -7.15
CA GLY A 73 11.78 -12.27 -8.50
C GLY A 73 10.68 -12.64 -9.48
N LEU A 74 10.21 -11.64 -10.25
CA LEU A 74 9.21 -11.85 -11.30
C LEU A 74 9.84 -12.58 -12.49
N THR A 75 9.06 -13.48 -13.10
CA THR A 75 9.39 -14.14 -14.38
C THR A 75 8.14 -14.31 -15.23
N ARG A 76 8.30 -14.33 -16.54
CA ARG A 76 7.29 -14.91 -17.42
C ARG A 76 7.37 -16.44 -17.36
N ALA A 77 6.36 -17.13 -17.88
CA ALA A 77 6.38 -18.60 -18.07
C ALA A 77 7.38 -18.99 -19.18
N VAL A 78 8.65 -18.64 -19.00
CA VAL A 78 9.76 -18.84 -19.94
C VAL A 78 10.97 -19.38 -19.18
N LYS A 79 11.53 -20.50 -19.58
CA LYS A 79 12.64 -21.17 -18.87
C LYS A 79 13.82 -20.24 -18.60
N LYS A 80 14.23 -19.44 -19.58
CA LYS A 80 15.35 -18.51 -19.44
C LYS A 80 15.09 -17.43 -18.38
N ASP A 81 13.85 -16.92 -18.27
CA ASP A 81 13.49 -15.93 -17.24
C ASP A 81 13.64 -16.56 -15.84
N ILE A 82 13.14 -17.80 -15.69
CA ILE A 82 13.19 -18.56 -14.44
C ILE A 82 14.64 -18.85 -14.03
N GLU A 83 15.51 -19.27 -14.95
CA GLU A 83 16.94 -19.51 -14.70
C GLU A 83 17.64 -18.24 -14.21
N ILE A 84 17.40 -17.09 -14.88
CA ILE A 84 17.98 -15.81 -14.51
C ILE A 84 17.49 -15.35 -13.13
N ALA A 85 16.21 -15.54 -12.83
CA ALA A 85 15.67 -15.20 -11.52
C ALA A 85 16.24 -16.10 -10.42
N ALA A 86 16.35 -17.41 -10.66
CA ALA A 86 16.96 -18.33 -9.71
C ALA A 86 18.43 -17.96 -9.41
N GLU A 87 19.20 -17.55 -10.41
CA GLU A 87 20.58 -17.09 -10.21
C GLU A 87 20.64 -15.78 -9.41
N ALA A 88 19.75 -14.82 -9.68
CA ALA A 88 19.69 -13.56 -8.93
C ALA A 88 19.28 -13.78 -7.46
N LEU A 89 18.46 -14.79 -7.19
CA LEU A 89 17.93 -15.12 -5.87
C LEU A 89 18.82 -16.07 -5.05
N LYS A 90 19.92 -16.57 -5.60
CA LYS A 90 20.75 -17.62 -4.96
C LYS A 90 21.30 -17.29 -3.56
N HIS A 91 21.36 -15.99 -3.21
CA HIS A 91 21.81 -15.53 -1.92
C HIS A 91 20.66 -15.25 -0.93
N ALA A 92 19.42 -15.31 -1.40
CA ALA A 92 18.25 -15.07 -0.54
C ALA A 92 18.10 -16.20 0.48
N LYS A 93 17.79 -15.85 1.72
CA LYS A 93 17.49 -16.85 2.76
C LYS A 93 16.19 -17.60 2.48
N LYS A 94 15.23 -16.91 1.91
CA LYS A 94 13.90 -17.40 1.54
C LYS A 94 13.60 -16.93 0.11
N PRO A 95 14.12 -17.62 -0.92
CA PRO A 95 13.87 -17.25 -2.29
C PRO A 95 12.47 -17.65 -2.72
N ARG A 96 11.77 -16.76 -3.46
CA ARG A 96 10.51 -17.06 -4.15
C ARG A 96 10.64 -16.69 -5.62
N ILE A 97 10.18 -17.57 -6.50
CA ILE A 97 10.02 -17.25 -7.92
C ILE A 97 8.54 -17.00 -8.20
N HIS A 98 8.24 -15.84 -8.77
CA HIS A 98 6.90 -15.44 -9.19
C HIS A 98 6.81 -15.60 -10.71
N THR A 99 6.12 -16.63 -11.18
CA THR A 99 5.99 -16.95 -12.61
C THR A 99 4.52 -17.05 -13.01
N GLY A 100 4.20 -16.76 -14.27
CA GLY A 100 2.81 -16.87 -14.70
C GLY A 100 2.58 -16.55 -16.17
N ILE A 101 1.30 -16.61 -16.54
CA ILE A 101 0.84 -16.45 -17.92
C ILE A 101 -0.58 -15.85 -17.93
N GLY A 102 -0.90 -15.10 -18.98
CA GLY A 102 -2.23 -14.53 -19.20
C GLY A 102 -3.28 -15.59 -19.48
N THR A 103 -4.42 -15.49 -18.79
CA THR A 103 -5.48 -16.51 -18.79
C THR A 103 -6.78 -16.05 -19.43
N SER A 104 -7.00 -14.74 -19.63
CA SER A 104 -8.20 -14.23 -20.27
C SER A 104 -8.25 -14.57 -21.76
N GLU A 105 -9.44 -14.64 -22.31
CA GLU A 105 -9.63 -14.85 -23.77
C GLU A 105 -8.86 -13.81 -24.60
N SER A 106 -8.83 -12.56 -24.13
CA SER A 106 -8.09 -11.49 -24.78
C SER A 106 -6.59 -11.79 -24.83
N HIS A 107 -6.00 -12.26 -23.73
CA HIS A 107 -4.59 -12.61 -23.68
C HIS A 107 -4.29 -13.87 -24.49
N ILE A 108 -5.11 -14.90 -24.38
CA ILE A 108 -4.94 -16.16 -25.13
C ILE A 108 -4.93 -15.86 -26.63
N LYS A 109 -5.92 -15.08 -27.09
CA LYS A 109 -6.11 -14.80 -28.51
C LYS A 109 -5.08 -13.81 -29.06
N TYR A 110 -4.92 -12.64 -28.41
CA TYR A 110 -4.18 -11.52 -28.98
C TYR A 110 -2.72 -11.42 -28.50
N LYS A 111 -2.43 -11.84 -27.26
CA LYS A 111 -1.06 -11.79 -26.71
C LYS A 111 -0.27 -13.05 -27.07
N PHE A 112 -0.92 -14.22 -27.04
CA PHE A 112 -0.23 -15.49 -27.26
C PHE A 112 -0.55 -16.17 -28.60
N ASN A 113 -1.62 -15.74 -29.29
CA ASN A 113 -2.13 -16.41 -30.49
C ASN A 113 -2.26 -17.93 -30.28
N SER A 114 -2.92 -18.34 -29.21
CA SER A 114 -2.92 -19.69 -28.67
C SER A 114 -4.34 -20.15 -28.29
N ASN A 115 -4.46 -21.21 -27.49
CA ASN A 115 -5.70 -21.77 -26.99
C ASN A 115 -5.60 -22.14 -25.50
N LYS A 116 -6.76 -22.43 -24.88
CA LYS A 116 -6.86 -22.76 -23.44
C LYS A 116 -5.96 -23.93 -23.03
N GLU A 117 -5.88 -24.99 -23.82
CA GLU A 117 -5.10 -26.19 -23.47
C GLU A 117 -3.57 -25.91 -23.49
N ASP A 118 -3.09 -25.12 -24.44
CA ASP A 118 -1.68 -24.68 -24.46
C ASP A 118 -1.34 -23.82 -23.23
N ILE A 119 -2.26 -22.97 -22.77
CA ILE A 119 -2.05 -22.18 -21.55
C ILE A 119 -1.91 -23.08 -20.32
N LEU A 120 -2.73 -24.13 -20.18
CA LEU A 120 -2.62 -25.10 -19.08
C LEU A 120 -1.26 -25.80 -19.07
N ILE A 121 -0.79 -26.25 -20.24
CA ILE A 121 0.52 -26.90 -20.38
C ILE A 121 1.64 -25.94 -19.99
N ARG A 122 1.61 -24.72 -20.48
CA ARG A 122 2.65 -23.72 -20.21
C ARG A 122 2.65 -23.28 -18.73
N ALA A 123 1.49 -23.15 -18.10
CA ALA A 123 1.38 -22.89 -16.67
C ALA A 123 2.03 -24.01 -15.84
N PHE A 124 1.67 -25.26 -16.12
CA PHE A 124 2.25 -26.42 -15.46
C PHE A 124 3.78 -26.50 -15.62
N GLU A 125 4.27 -26.41 -16.86
CA GLU A 125 5.71 -26.52 -17.16
C GLU A 125 6.53 -25.41 -16.51
N ALA A 126 6.02 -24.17 -16.51
CA ALA A 126 6.71 -23.04 -15.89
C ALA A 126 6.85 -23.20 -14.37
N VAL A 127 5.75 -23.53 -13.70
CA VAL A 127 5.76 -23.78 -12.23
C VAL A 127 6.65 -24.97 -11.89
N LYS A 128 6.52 -26.07 -12.60
CA LYS A 128 7.36 -27.27 -12.39
C LYS A 128 8.85 -26.95 -12.57
N TYR A 129 9.17 -26.11 -13.56
CA TYR A 129 10.56 -25.72 -13.80
C TYR A 129 11.06 -24.78 -12.69
N ALA A 130 10.27 -23.78 -12.28
CA ALA A 130 10.61 -22.90 -11.16
C ALA A 130 10.81 -23.69 -9.84
N LYS A 131 9.96 -24.69 -9.59
CA LYS A 131 10.05 -25.58 -8.42
C LYS A 131 11.35 -26.38 -8.36
N SER A 132 12.05 -26.58 -9.49
CA SER A 132 13.36 -27.24 -9.49
C SER A 132 14.49 -26.37 -8.92
N PHE A 133 14.27 -25.07 -8.74
CA PHE A 133 15.24 -24.12 -8.21
C PHE A 133 14.93 -23.66 -6.77
N VAL A 134 13.63 -23.48 -6.45
CA VAL A 134 13.18 -22.96 -5.16
C VAL A 134 11.98 -23.75 -4.63
N GLU A 135 11.85 -23.78 -3.29
CA GLU A 135 10.70 -24.44 -2.67
C GLU A 135 9.42 -23.59 -2.71
N ASP A 136 9.54 -22.28 -2.79
CA ASP A 136 8.42 -21.34 -2.76
C ASP A 136 8.20 -20.76 -4.16
N VAL A 137 7.10 -21.15 -4.81
CA VAL A 137 6.74 -20.73 -6.16
C VAL A 137 5.35 -20.11 -6.14
N GLU A 138 5.29 -18.84 -6.52
CA GLU A 138 4.04 -18.13 -6.74
C GLU A 138 3.69 -18.13 -8.22
N PHE A 139 2.43 -18.49 -8.53
CA PHE A 139 1.93 -18.48 -9.90
C PHE A 139 0.88 -17.37 -10.06
N TYR A 140 1.10 -16.46 -11.02
CA TYR A 140 0.10 -15.45 -11.37
C TYR A 140 -0.69 -15.84 -12.62
N ALA A 141 -2.03 -15.81 -12.51
CA ALA A 141 -2.96 -15.96 -13.63
C ALA A 141 -3.27 -14.57 -14.20
N GLU A 142 -2.36 -13.99 -15.02
CA GLU A 142 -2.51 -12.62 -15.52
C GLU A 142 -3.89 -12.40 -16.17
N ASP A 143 -4.53 -11.29 -15.82
CA ASP A 143 -5.89 -10.92 -16.25
C ASP A 143 -6.99 -11.88 -15.73
N ALA A 144 -6.77 -12.45 -14.54
CA ALA A 144 -7.72 -13.32 -13.88
C ALA A 144 -9.07 -12.64 -13.61
N GLY A 145 -9.05 -11.33 -13.37
CA GLY A 145 -10.28 -10.54 -13.18
C GLY A 145 -11.29 -10.74 -14.32
N ARG A 146 -10.82 -10.85 -15.55
CA ARG A 146 -11.65 -11.06 -16.76
C ARG A 146 -11.65 -12.51 -17.26
N THR A 147 -11.03 -13.43 -16.55
CA THR A 147 -11.01 -14.85 -16.91
C THR A 147 -12.25 -15.56 -16.38
N GLU A 148 -12.82 -16.44 -17.20
CA GLU A 148 -13.93 -17.32 -16.82
C GLU A 148 -13.55 -18.24 -15.64
N ASN A 149 -14.42 -18.36 -14.65
CA ASN A 149 -14.11 -19.02 -13.37
C ASN A 149 -13.71 -20.48 -13.53
N GLU A 150 -14.40 -21.26 -14.35
CA GLU A 150 -14.12 -22.68 -14.59
C GLU A 150 -12.74 -22.88 -15.23
N PHE A 151 -12.39 -22.03 -16.18
CA PHE A 151 -11.06 -22.11 -16.81
C PHE A 151 -9.97 -21.66 -15.84
N LEU A 152 -10.20 -20.60 -15.08
CA LEU A 152 -9.27 -20.11 -14.06
C LEU A 152 -9.00 -21.17 -13.00
N ALA A 153 -10.04 -21.91 -12.55
CA ALA A 153 -9.89 -23.01 -11.62
C ALA A 153 -9.00 -24.13 -12.20
N ARG A 154 -9.18 -24.51 -13.45
CA ARG A 154 -8.32 -25.49 -14.14
C ARG A 154 -6.85 -25.03 -14.21
N VAL A 155 -6.60 -23.76 -14.49
CA VAL A 155 -5.25 -23.18 -14.49
C VAL A 155 -4.62 -23.27 -13.10
N CYS A 156 -5.37 -22.92 -12.05
CA CYS A 156 -4.94 -23.00 -10.67
C CYS A 156 -4.63 -24.47 -10.25
N GLU A 157 -5.47 -25.43 -10.65
CA GLU A 157 -5.25 -26.86 -10.41
C GLU A 157 -3.93 -27.34 -11.05
N GLU A 158 -3.65 -26.93 -12.29
CA GLU A 158 -2.38 -27.27 -12.97
C GLU A 158 -1.17 -26.64 -12.26
N ALA A 159 -1.28 -25.40 -11.81
CA ALA A 159 -0.21 -24.74 -11.06
C ALA A 159 0.06 -25.44 -9.72
N ILE A 160 -0.97 -25.81 -8.96
CA ILE A 160 -0.83 -26.57 -7.71
C ILE A 160 -0.20 -27.95 -7.99
N ARG A 161 -0.68 -28.66 -9.00
CA ARG A 161 -0.14 -29.97 -9.40
C ARG A 161 1.33 -29.91 -9.77
N ALA A 162 1.79 -28.79 -10.31
CA ALA A 162 3.19 -28.52 -10.64
C ALA A 162 4.04 -28.11 -9.42
N GLY A 163 3.41 -27.76 -8.29
CA GLY A 163 4.05 -27.42 -7.03
C GLY A 163 3.99 -25.94 -6.62
N ALA A 164 3.08 -25.14 -7.19
CA ALA A 164 2.85 -23.77 -6.73
C ALA A 164 2.37 -23.77 -5.26
N THR A 165 2.94 -22.86 -4.48
CA THR A 165 2.60 -22.63 -3.06
C THR A 165 1.65 -21.46 -2.89
N VAL A 166 1.62 -20.56 -3.87
CA VAL A 166 0.76 -19.37 -3.89
C VAL A 166 0.15 -19.22 -5.28
N LEU A 167 -1.12 -18.86 -5.31
CA LEU A 167 -1.90 -18.57 -6.52
C LEU A 167 -2.28 -17.09 -6.52
N ASN A 168 -1.60 -16.30 -7.30
CA ASN A 168 -1.93 -14.89 -7.47
C ASN A 168 -3.04 -14.72 -8.51
N ILE A 169 -4.11 -14.04 -8.11
CA ILE A 169 -5.33 -13.81 -8.89
C ILE A 169 -5.45 -12.30 -9.21
N PRO A 170 -4.76 -11.81 -10.26
CA PRO A 170 -4.73 -10.38 -10.51
C PRO A 170 -5.99 -9.84 -11.22
N ASP A 171 -6.52 -8.75 -10.69
CA ASP A 171 -7.35 -7.82 -11.44
C ASP A 171 -6.45 -6.84 -12.18
N THR A 172 -5.81 -7.36 -13.24
CA THR A 172 -4.73 -6.69 -13.99
C THR A 172 -5.15 -5.36 -14.60
N THR A 173 -6.41 -5.21 -14.93
CA THR A 173 -6.95 -4.01 -15.58
C THR A 173 -7.74 -3.11 -14.62
N GLY A 174 -7.80 -3.46 -13.34
CA GLY A 174 -8.56 -2.71 -12.33
C GLY A 174 -10.06 -2.62 -12.66
N TYR A 175 -10.60 -3.69 -13.25
CA TYR A 175 -11.95 -3.72 -13.83
C TYR A 175 -13.03 -4.21 -12.86
N CYS A 176 -12.67 -5.12 -11.95
CA CYS A 176 -13.63 -5.81 -11.10
C CYS A 176 -14.28 -4.86 -10.07
N LEU A 177 -15.57 -5.08 -9.82
CA LEU A 177 -16.23 -4.55 -8.62
C LEU A 177 -15.84 -5.43 -7.39
N PRO A 178 -15.85 -4.89 -6.17
CA PRO A 178 -15.45 -5.65 -4.97
C PRO A 178 -16.24 -6.95 -4.80
N SER A 179 -17.55 -6.93 -4.97
CA SER A 179 -18.39 -8.13 -4.88
C SER A 179 -18.08 -9.18 -5.97
N GLU A 180 -17.71 -8.74 -7.17
CA GLU A 180 -17.33 -9.64 -8.28
C GLU A 180 -15.98 -10.29 -8.00
N TYR A 181 -15.01 -9.50 -7.53
CA TYR A 181 -13.69 -9.99 -7.18
C TYR A 181 -13.75 -10.96 -6.00
N GLY A 182 -14.46 -10.60 -4.92
CA GLY A 182 -14.67 -11.48 -3.77
C GLY A 182 -15.37 -12.79 -4.15
N ALA A 183 -16.41 -12.72 -4.98
CA ALA A 183 -17.10 -13.92 -5.48
C ALA A 183 -16.16 -14.84 -6.29
N LYS A 184 -15.24 -14.27 -7.09
CA LYS A 184 -14.22 -15.02 -7.82
C LYS A 184 -13.24 -15.74 -6.86
N ILE A 185 -12.73 -15.06 -5.85
CA ILE A 185 -11.86 -15.67 -4.82
C ILE A 185 -12.59 -16.79 -4.09
N LYS A 186 -13.83 -16.56 -3.67
CA LYS A 186 -14.66 -17.59 -3.03
C LYS A 186 -14.85 -18.81 -3.94
N TYR A 187 -15.18 -18.57 -5.21
CA TYR A 187 -15.34 -19.65 -6.19
C TYR A 187 -14.07 -20.51 -6.30
N LEU A 188 -12.90 -19.90 -6.38
CA LEU A 188 -11.63 -20.64 -6.45
C LEU A 188 -11.37 -21.41 -5.15
N LYS A 189 -11.61 -20.82 -4.00
CA LYS A 189 -11.44 -21.47 -2.69
C LYS A 189 -12.33 -22.73 -2.55
N GLU A 190 -13.53 -22.70 -3.14
CA GLU A 190 -14.52 -23.78 -3.04
C GLU A 190 -14.37 -24.86 -4.13
N ASN A 191 -13.80 -24.51 -5.32
CA ASN A 191 -13.85 -25.38 -6.49
C ASN A 191 -12.49 -25.87 -7.01
N VAL A 192 -11.36 -25.24 -6.62
CA VAL A 192 -10.04 -25.67 -7.07
C VAL A 192 -9.58 -26.90 -6.28
N LYS A 193 -9.28 -27.98 -6.98
CA LYS A 193 -8.76 -29.21 -6.36
C LYS A 193 -7.33 -29.00 -5.87
N GLY A 194 -7.06 -29.39 -4.62
CA GLY A 194 -5.75 -29.24 -4.00
C GLY A 194 -5.49 -27.84 -3.42
N ILE A 195 -6.51 -26.99 -3.33
CA ILE A 195 -6.38 -25.59 -2.83
C ILE A 195 -5.87 -25.55 -1.38
N GLU A 196 -5.97 -26.63 -0.62
CA GLU A 196 -5.39 -26.76 0.71
C GLU A 196 -3.86 -26.75 0.72
N ASN A 197 -3.22 -26.96 -0.44
CA ASN A 197 -1.75 -26.96 -0.59
C ASN A 197 -1.18 -25.62 -1.05
N ALA A 198 -2.04 -24.63 -1.32
CA ALA A 198 -1.62 -23.29 -1.73
C ALA A 198 -2.50 -22.21 -1.09
N ILE A 199 -1.95 -21.01 -0.94
CA ILE A 199 -2.73 -19.85 -0.55
C ILE A 199 -3.14 -19.02 -1.78
N ILE A 200 -4.27 -18.35 -1.71
CA ILE A 200 -4.70 -17.41 -2.74
C ILE A 200 -4.15 -16.02 -2.38
N SER A 201 -3.56 -15.35 -3.36
CA SER A 201 -3.08 -13.97 -3.30
C SER A 201 -3.97 -13.05 -4.14
N CYS A 202 -4.26 -11.87 -3.60
CA CYS A 202 -4.95 -10.79 -4.32
C CYS A 202 -3.93 -9.80 -4.87
N HIS A 203 -4.04 -9.45 -6.15
CA HIS A 203 -3.29 -8.36 -6.77
C HIS A 203 -4.27 -7.49 -7.57
N CYS A 204 -4.53 -6.28 -7.12
CA CYS A 204 -5.54 -5.43 -7.73
C CYS A 204 -4.98 -4.09 -8.17
N HIS A 205 -5.20 -3.72 -9.46
CA HIS A 205 -4.91 -2.40 -9.99
C HIS A 205 -6.05 -1.41 -9.71
N ASN A 206 -5.72 -0.12 -9.74
CA ASN A 206 -6.57 0.94 -9.21
C ASN A 206 -7.24 1.81 -10.30
N ASP A 207 -7.42 1.27 -11.50
CA ASP A 207 -7.94 2.02 -12.65
C ASP A 207 -9.34 2.61 -12.41
N LEU A 208 -10.18 1.93 -11.63
CA LEU A 208 -11.48 2.44 -11.18
C LEU A 208 -11.49 2.96 -9.73
N GLY A 209 -10.32 3.06 -9.07
CA GLY A 209 -10.25 3.50 -7.68
C GLY A 209 -10.70 2.44 -6.67
N LEU A 210 -10.69 1.15 -7.01
CA LEU A 210 -11.25 0.06 -6.21
C LEU A 210 -10.21 -0.96 -5.72
N ALA A 211 -8.93 -0.76 -5.99
CA ALA A 211 -7.89 -1.76 -5.70
C ALA A 211 -7.89 -2.21 -4.25
N THR A 212 -7.86 -1.28 -3.30
CA THR A 212 -7.88 -1.59 -1.87
C THR A 212 -9.18 -2.30 -1.47
N ALA A 213 -10.33 -1.84 -1.97
CA ALA A 213 -11.63 -2.46 -1.69
C ALA A 213 -11.71 -3.89 -2.24
N ASN A 214 -11.21 -4.12 -3.47
CA ASN A 214 -11.15 -5.45 -4.07
C ASN A 214 -10.26 -6.40 -3.26
N SER A 215 -9.10 -5.94 -2.83
CA SER A 215 -8.16 -6.74 -2.03
C SER A 215 -8.75 -7.11 -0.66
N ILE A 216 -9.41 -6.19 0.02
CA ILE A 216 -10.12 -6.47 1.29
C ILE A 216 -11.24 -7.49 1.07
N GLU A 217 -12.05 -7.31 0.03
CA GLU A 217 -13.11 -8.27 -0.29
C GLU A 217 -12.53 -9.66 -0.63
N GLY A 218 -11.38 -9.71 -1.29
CA GLY A 218 -10.67 -10.96 -1.57
C GLY A 218 -10.27 -11.72 -0.31
N ILE A 219 -9.68 -11.06 0.70
CA ILE A 219 -9.29 -11.73 1.95
C ILE A 219 -10.49 -12.14 2.81
N ILE A 220 -11.57 -11.36 2.79
CA ILE A 220 -12.84 -11.74 3.43
C ILE A 220 -13.38 -13.05 2.82
N ASN A 221 -13.18 -13.26 1.52
CA ASN A 221 -13.63 -14.43 0.79
C ASN A 221 -12.58 -15.57 0.69
N GLY A 222 -11.47 -15.51 1.43
CA GLY A 222 -10.58 -16.65 1.64
C GLY A 222 -9.17 -16.51 1.10
N ALA A 223 -8.79 -15.41 0.47
CA ALA A 223 -7.38 -15.12 0.19
C ALA A 223 -6.60 -14.90 1.49
N ARG A 224 -5.28 -15.18 1.47
CA ARG A 224 -4.40 -15.07 2.63
C ARG A 224 -3.09 -14.33 2.32
N GLN A 225 -2.95 -13.79 1.12
CA GLN A 225 -1.90 -12.86 0.74
C GLN A 225 -2.51 -11.68 -0.02
N ILE A 226 -1.97 -10.48 0.17
CA ILE A 226 -2.25 -9.29 -0.64
C ILE A 226 -0.95 -8.79 -1.22
N GLU A 227 -0.91 -8.62 -2.54
CA GLU A 227 0.13 -7.86 -3.23
C GLU A 227 -0.27 -6.39 -3.27
N CYS A 228 0.63 -5.55 -2.81
CA CYS A 228 0.39 -4.13 -2.66
C CYS A 228 1.69 -3.34 -2.82
N THR A 229 1.58 -2.03 -2.85
CA THR A 229 2.74 -1.14 -2.90
C THR A 229 2.62 -0.05 -1.86
N ILE A 230 3.73 0.48 -1.41
CA ILE A 230 3.75 1.73 -0.63
C ILE A 230 3.11 2.83 -1.48
N ASN A 231 2.21 3.60 -0.89
CA ASN A 231 1.44 4.67 -1.53
C ASN A 231 0.48 4.22 -2.65
N GLY A 232 0.34 2.92 -2.89
CA GLY A 232 -0.46 2.41 -3.99
C GLY A 232 0.11 2.73 -5.38
N ILE A 233 1.40 3.01 -5.50
CA ILE A 233 2.06 3.30 -6.78
C ILE A 233 2.09 2.08 -7.69
N GLY A 234 2.24 2.28 -9.00
CA GLY A 234 2.35 1.20 -9.99
C GLY A 234 1.92 1.64 -11.38
N GLU A 235 1.79 0.63 -12.25
CA GLU A 235 1.37 0.83 -13.63
C GLU A 235 0.00 1.56 -13.70
N ARG A 236 -0.15 2.50 -14.62
CA ARG A 236 -1.35 3.34 -14.88
C ARG A 236 -1.84 4.12 -13.65
N ALA A 237 -2.92 3.65 -12.99
CA ALA A 237 -3.51 4.27 -11.80
C ALA A 237 -2.94 3.70 -10.49
N GLY A 238 -2.03 2.74 -10.57
CA GLY A 238 -1.37 2.13 -9.42
C GLY A 238 -2.02 0.84 -8.93
N ASN A 239 -1.60 0.43 -7.75
CA ASN A 239 -1.95 -0.82 -7.08
C ASN A 239 -2.78 -0.57 -5.81
N THR A 240 -3.14 -1.65 -5.16
CA THR A 240 -3.57 -1.64 -3.76
C THR A 240 -2.51 -0.96 -2.90
N ALA A 241 -2.92 -0.02 -2.04
CA ALA A 241 -2.00 0.68 -1.14
C ALA A 241 -1.79 -0.13 0.14
N LEU A 242 -0.53 -0.44 0.46
CA LEU A 242 -0.13 -1.22 1.62
C LEU A 242 -0.67 -0.61 2.93
N GLU A 243 -0.44 0.69 3.12
CA GLU A 243 -0.86 1.42 4.31
C GLU A 243 -2.38 1.40 4.52
N GLU A 244 -3.15 1.41 3.44
CA GLU A 244 -4.63 1.36 3.52
C GLU A 244 -5.09 -0.02 3.99
N VAL A 245 -4.59 -1.10 3.37
CA VAL A 245 -4.93 -2.48 3.74
C VAL A 245 -4.63 -2.73 5.21
N VAL A 246 -3.42 -2.43 5.64
CA VAL A 246 -2.95 -2.72 7.00
C VAL A 246 -3.77 -1.94 8.03
N MET A 247 -4.05 -0.67 7.77
CA MET A 247 -4.85 0.14 8.70
C MET A 247 -6.32 -0.24 8.68
N ILE A 248 -6.89 -0.70 7.56
CA ILE A 248 -8.25 -1.26 7.54
C ILE A 248 -8.33 -2.48 8.47
N LEU A 249 -7.39 -3.42 8.37
CA LEU A 249 -7.39 -4.61 9.23
C LEU A 249 -7.23 -4.23 10.71
N LYS A 250 -6.34 -3.31 11.04
CA LYS A 250 -6.15 -2.82 12.40
C LYS A 250 -7.39 -2.16 12.99
N GLN A 251 -8.15 -1.41 12.18
CA GLN A 251 -9.38 -0.72 12.63
C GLN A 251 -10.62 -1.62 12.69
N HIS A 252 -10.56 -2.82 12.07
CA HIS A 252 -11.67 -3.76 12.00
C HIS A 252 -11.34 -5.12 12.63
N PRO A 253 -10.99 -5.18 13.94
CA PRO A 253 -10.56 -6.43 14.59
C PRO A 253 -11.63 -7.52 14.58
N TYR A 254 -12.89 -7.18 14.33
CA TYR A 254 -13.98 -8.16 14.20
C TYR A 254 -13.84 -9.05 12.95
N LEU A 255 -13.00 -8.69 11.97
CA LEU A 255 -12.67 -9.54 10.85
C LEU A 255 -11.82 -10.75 11.26
N ASN A 256 -11.20 -10.72 12.44
CA ASN A 256 -10.26 -11.73 12.93
C ASN A 256 -9.11 -12.00 11.95
N LEU A 257 -8.67 -10.95 11.23
CA LEU A 257 -7.55 -10.97 10.30
C LEU A 257 -6.52 -9.93 10.77
N ASP A 258 -5.24 -10.28 10.70
CA ASP A 258 -4.14 -9.41 11.15
C ASP A 258 -2.90 -9.56 10.25
N THR A 259 -1.95 -8.66 10.40
CA THR A 259 -0.67 -8.65 9.67
C THR A 259 0.51 -8.50 10.63
N ASN A 260 1.72 -8.84 10.17
CA ASN A 260 2.95 -8.65 10.94
C ASN A 260 3.53 -7.22 10.83
N ILE A 261 2.82 -6.30 10.18
CA ILE A 261 3.32 -4.96 9.86
C ILE A 261 3.45 -4.08 11.11
N ASN A 262 4.61 -3.49 11.29
CA ASN A 262 4.82 -2.42 12.27
C ASN A 262 4.34 -1.07 11.71
N THR A 263 3.09 -0.77 11.95
CA THR A 263 2.40 0.38 11.35
C THR A 263 3.06 1.73 11.64
N LYS A 264 3.85 1.85 12.71
CA LYS A 264 4.55 3.09 13.06
C LYS A 264 5.63 3.51 12.07
N HIS A 265 6.03 2.62 11.16
CA HIS A 265 6.98 2.93 10.08
C HIS A 265 6.31 3.38 8.78
N LEU A 266 4.97 3.29 8.66
CA LEU A 266 4.25 3.55 7.42
C LEU A 266 4.49 4.96 6.86
N TYR A 267 4.34 5.99 7.68
CA TYR A 267 4.52 7.38 7.23
C TYR A 267 5.96 7.66 6.76
N GLY A 268 6.95 7.23 7.54
CA GLY A 268 8.36 7.43 7.19
C GLY A 268 8.74 6.73 5.89
N LEU A 269 8.28 5.49 5.69
CA LEU A 269 8.53 4.74 4.46
C LEU A 269 7.77 5.33 3.26
N SER A 270 6.55 5.82 3.45
CA SER A 270 5.80 6.55 2.42
C SER A 270 6.57 7.77 1.90
N GLN A 271 7.16 8.56 2.82
CA GLN A 271 7.98 9.72 2.44
C GLN A 271 9.26 9.28 1.70
N LEU A 272 9.98 8.29 2.22
CA LEU A 272 11.19 7.75 1.60
C LEU A 272 10.94 7.30 0.15
N VAL A 273 9.86 6.53 -0.08
CA VAL A 273 9.49 6.05 -1.42
C VAL A 273 9.13 7.22 -2.34
N SER A 274 8.32 8.18 -1.83
CA SER A 274 7.93 9.37 -2.61
C SER A 274 9.14 10.21 -3.05
N GLU A 275 10.08 10.44 -2.14
CA GLU A 275 11.31 11.19 -2.42
C GLU A 275 12.23 10.45 -3.37
N SER A 276 12.44 9.15 -3.14
CA SER A 276 13.33 8.31 -3.97
C SER A 276 12.84 8.18 -5.40
N MET A 277 11.52 8.08 -5.59
CA MET A 277 10.89 7.91 -6.91
C MET A 277 10.51 9.23 -7.59
N GLY A 278 10.49 10.34 -6.85
CA GLY A 278 9.98 11.63 -7.35
C GLY A 278 8.47 11.61 -7.61
N VAL A 279 7.74 10.67 -7.02
CA VAL A 279 6.28 10.50 -7.16
C VAL A 279 5.64 10.78 -5.82
N TYR A 280 5.11 11.99 -5.65
CA TYR A 280 4.55 12.43 -4.38
C TYR A 280 3.07 12.05 -4.23
N THR A 281 2.69 11.67 -3.01
CA THR A 281 1.30 11.41 -2.67
C THR A 281 0.47 12.69 -2.74
N GLN A 282 -0.80 12.56 -3.13
CA GLN A 282 -1.75 13.66 -3.00
C GLN A 282 -1.91 14.05 -1.53
N PRO A 283 -2.07 15.36 -1.21
CA PRO A 283 -2.24 15.78 0.18
C PRO A 283 -3.39 15.08 0.92
N ASN A 284 -4.44 14.70 0.21
CA ASN A 284 -5.60 13.97 0.73
C ASN A 284 -5.49 12.45 0.61
N LYS A 285 -4.32 11.90 0.31
CA LYS A 285 -4.10 10.44 0.32
C LYS A 285 -4.44 9.88 1.69
N ALA A 286 -5.22 8.81 1.72
CA ALA A 286 -5.56 8.14 2.97
C ALA A 286 -4.29 7.71 3.73
N ILE A 287 -4.32 7.76 5.04
CA ILE A 287 -3.29 7.32 6.00
C ILE A 287 -2.02 8.18 5.99
N VAL A 288 -1.40 8.42 4.83
CA VAL A 288 -0.04 9.02 4.71
C VAL A 288 -0.02 10.38 4.02
N GLY A 289 -1.14 10.88 3.53
CA GLY A 289 -1.22 12.21 2.94
C GLY A 289 -1.05 13.32 3.98
N ALA A 290 -0.52 14.48 3.58
CA ALA A 290 -0.26 15.61 4.48
C ALA A 290 -1.53 16.11 5.22
N ASN A 291 -2.71 15.88 4.64
CA ASN A 291 -3.99 16.27 5.22
C ASN A 291 -4.70 15.13 5.97
N ALA A 292 -4.14 13.92 6.02
CA ALA A 292 -4.81 12.76 6.62
C ALA A 292 -5.18 12.97 8.09
N PHE A 293 -4.39 13.78 8.82
CA PHE A 293 -4.61 14.15 10.22
C PHE A 293 -4.67 15.68 10.40
N ALA A 294 -5.22 16.39 9.40
CA ALA A 294 -5.32 17.86 9.45
C ALA A 294 -6.78 18.33 9.43
N HIS A 295 -7.14 19.18 10.37
CA HIS A 295 -8.49 19.71 10.50
C HIS A 295 -8.51 21.22 10.27
N SER A 296 -9.32 21.68 9.30
CA SER A 296 -9.50 23.10 8.96
C SER A 296 -10.94 23.62 9.20
N SER A 297 -11.90 22.75 9.40
CA SER A 297 -13.29 23.11 9.73
C SER A 297 -13.43 23.39 11.22
N GLY A 298 -14.01 24.54 11.60
CA GLY A 298 -14.17 24.93 13.00
C GLY A 298 -14.96 23.90 13.84
N ILE A 299 -15.97 23.25 13.23
CA ILE A 299 -16.76 22.20 13.92
C ILE A 299 -15.88 20.98 14.19
N HIS A 300 -15.07 20.54 13.21
CA HIS A 300 -14.17 19.40 13.39
C HIS A 300 -13.07 19.74 14.40
N GLN A 301 -12.49 20.94 14.32
CA GLN A 301 -11.46 21.41 15.25
C GLN A 301 -11.95 21.40 16.70
N ASP A 302 -13.15 21.93 16.96
CA ASP A 302 -13.76 21.92 18.30
C ASP A 302 -14.00 20.50 18.81
N GLY A 303 -14.46 19.62 17.93
CA GLY A 303 -14.66 18.19 18.25
C GLY A 303 -13.35 17.50 18.62
N VAL A 304 -12.33 17.57 17.76
CA VAL A 304 -11.02 16.93 17.98
C VAL A 304 -10.30 17.48 19.21
N ILE A 305 -10.39 18.79 19.48
CA ILE A 305 -9.82 19.40 20.70
C ILE A 305 -10.47 18.84 21.97
N LYS A 306 -11.78 18.53 21.94
CA LYS A 306 -12.51 17.96 23.06
C LYS A 306 -12.26 16.46 23.22
N ASN A 307 -12.35 15.72 22.10
CA ASN A 307 -12.03 14.30 22.03
C ASN A 307 -11.75 13.93 20.56
N ARG A 308 -10.55 13.39 20.28
CA ARG A 308 -10.13 12.98 18.92
C ARG A 308 -11.09 12.01 18.25
N GLU A 309 -11.65 11.05 18.99
CA GLU A 309 -12.60 10.05 18.48
C GLU A 309 -13.85 10.64 17.81
N THR A 310 -14.12 11.94 17.99
CA THR A 310 -15.25 12.61 17.30
C THR A 310 -15.08 12.67 15.79
N TYR A 311 -13.84 12.72 15.30
CA TYR A 311 -13.51 12.85 13.86
C TYR A 311 -12.28 12.06 13.42
N GLU A 312 -11.59 11.36 14.29
CA GLU A 312 -10.43 10.54 13.98
C GLU A 312 -10.71 9.07 14.38
N ILE A 313 -10.59 8.15 13.43
CA ILE A 313 -10.78 6.70 13.65
C ILE A 313 -9.49 6.00 14.06
N MET A 314 -8.34 6.69 13.99
CA MET A 314 -7.03 6.18 14.36
C MET A 314 -6.17 7.29 14.96
N ASN A 315 -5.19 6.93 15.78
CA ASN A 315 -4.22 7.90 16.29
C ASN A 315 -3.10 8.14 15.26
N PRO A 316 -2.65 9.38 15.05
CA PRO A 316 -1.52 9.68 14.17
C PRO A 316 -0.27 8.87 14.48
N GLU A 317 0.02 8.66 15.77
CA GLU A 317 1.16 7.90 16.26
C GLU A 317 1.12 6.42 15.83
N ASP A 318 -0.05 5.89 15.52
CA ASP A 318 -0.22 4.52 15.03
C ASP A 318 0.42 4.29 13.66
N VAL A 319 0.59 5.37 12.90
CA VAL A 319 1.19 5.34 11.56
C VAL A 319 2.53 6.09 11.47
N GLY A 320 3.04 6.58 12.60
CA GLY A 320 4.32 7.29 12.68
C GLY A 320 4.24 8.81 12.50
N VAL A 321 3.03 9.38 12.53
CA VAL A 321 2.83 10.84 12.56
C VAL A 321 2.77 11.30 14.02
N THR A 322 3.46 12.38 14.38
CA THR A 322 3.62 12.79 15.76
C THR A 322 2.35 13.33 16.39
N GLU A 323 1.54 14.08 15.64
CA GLU A 323 0.28 14.67 16.12
C GLU A 323 -0.64 15.11 14.98
N SER A 324 -1.94 15.30 15.29
CA SER A 324 -2.90 15.92 14.37
C SER A 324 -2.68 17.41 14.28
N ALA A 325 -2.80 17.96 13.08
CA ALA A 325 -2.64 19.37 12.82
C ALA A 325 -3.97 20.15 12.87
N ILE A 326 -4.03 21.18 13.69
CA ILE A 326 -5.12 22.18 13.66
C ILE A 326 -4.69 23.31 12.73
N VAL A 327 -5.19 23.31 11.50
CA VAL A 327 -4.87 24.30 10.47
C VAL A 327 -5.84 25.49 10.58
N LEU A 328 -5.33 26.65 10.95
CA LEU A 328 -6.14 27.84 11.15
C LEU A 328 -6.46 28.55 9.83
N THR A 329 -7.76 28.67 9.54
CA THR A 329 -8.32 29.30 8.32
C THR A 329 -9.49 30.19 8.67
N ALA A 330 -10.05 30.91 7.70
CA ALA A 330 -11.27 31.71 7.89
C ALA A 330 -12.48 30.89 8.41
N ARG A 331 -12.41 29.55 8.34
CA ARG A 331 -13.43 28.64 8.87
C ARG A 331 -13.15 28.15 10.30
N SER A 332 -12.03 28.51 10.88
CA SER A 332 -11.66 28.14 12.25
C SER A 332 -12.44 28.99 13.26
N GLY A 333 -12.89 28.33 14.34
CA GLY A 333 -13.59 28.99 15.44
C GLY A 333 -12.65 29.48 16.57
N ARG A 334 -13.24 30.15 17.56
CA ARG A 334 -12.51 30.63 18.75
C ARG A 334 -11.78 29.51 19.49
N ALA A 335 -12.35 28.30 19.57
CA ALA A 335 -11.73 27.15 20.21
C ALA A 335 -10.39 26.78 19.58
N ALA A 336 -10.31 26.78 18.24
CA ALA A 336 -9.10 26.48 17.52
C ALA A 336 -8.02 27.57 17.71
N LEU A 337 -8.42 28.86 17.68
CA LEU A 337 -7.51 29.96 17.96
C LEU A 337 -6.97 29.89 19.40
N ALA A 338 -7.82 29.65 20.39
CA ALA A 338 -7.42 29.50 21.79
C ALA A 338 -6.46 28.32 21.98
N TYR A 339 -6.77 27.16 21.37
CA TYR A 339 -5.91 25.98 21.41
C TYR A 339 -4.51 26.25 20.82
N ARG A 340 -4.44 26.85 19.63
CA ARG A 340 -3.16 27.16 18.98
C ARG A 340 -2.39 28.22 19.75
N SER A 341 -3.07 29.28 20.21
CA SER A 341 -2.47 30.33 21.07
C SER A 341 -1.83 29.74 22.32
N LYS A 342 -2.54 28.81 23.01
CA LYS A 342 -2.01 28.13 24.18
C LYS A 342 -0.76 27.28 23.85
N LYS A 343 -0.76 26.55 22.72
CA LYS A 343 0.41 25.77 22.26
C LYS A 343 1.67 26.63 22.06
N ILE A 344 1.52 27.88 21.62
CA ILE A 344 2.64 28.80 21.40
C ILE A 344 2.86 29.79 22.58
N GLY A 345 2.28 29.45 23.76
CA GLY A 345 2.60 30.13 25.02
C GLY A 345 1.71 31.33 25.39
N TYR A 346 0.49 31.44 24.83
CA TYR A 346 -0.46 32.52 25.20
C TYR A 346 -1.71 31.93 25.86
N GLU A 347 -1.98 32.32 27.11
CA GLU A 347 -3.26 32.09 27.76
C GLU A 347 -4.14 33.33 27.68
N LEU A 348 -5.32 33.20 27.07
CA LEU A 348 -6.25 34.30 26.82
C LEU A 348 -7.49 34.22 27.70
N THR A 349 -7.88 35.31 28.31
CA THR A 349 -9.21 35.46 28.88
C THR A 349 -10.27 35.47 27.78
N LYS A 350 -11.54 35.28 28.12
CA LYS A 350 -12.63 35.32 27.14
C LYS A 350 -12.67 36.63 26.34
N VAL A 351 -12.47 37.77 27.01
CA VAL A 351 -12.46 39.09 26.38
C VAL A 351 -11.28 39.23 25.41
N GLN A 352 -10.09 38.80 25.82
CA GLN A 352 -8.91 38.81 24.97
C GLN A 352 -9.05 37.89 23.76
N LEU A 353 -9.67 36.71 23.93
CA LEU A 353 -9.94 35.80 22.84
C LEU A 353 -10.92 36.39 21.82
N ASP A 354 -11.96 37.11 22.28
CA ASP A 354 -12.90 37.76 21.36
C ASP A 354 -12.23 38.85 20.52
N ILE A 355 -11.38 39.67 21.13
CA ILE A 355 -10.58 40.72 20.42
C ILE A 355 -9.60 40.02 19.45
N ALA A 356 -8.86 39.01 19.92
CA ALA A 356 -7.91 38.28 19.09
C ALA A 356 -8.60 37.62 17.87
N TYR A 357 -9.82 37.13 18.07
CA TYR A 357 -10.58 36.45 17.02
C TYR A 357 -11.04 37.43 15.92
N GLU A 358 -11.40 38.67 16.26
CA GLU A 358 -11.71 39.71 15.27
C GLU A 358 -10.50 40.02 14.38
N GLU A 359 -9.31 40.19 15.01
CA GLU A 359 -8.07 40.43 14.26
C GLU A 359 -7.66 39.19 13.44
N PHE A 360 -7.84 38.00 14.01
CA PHE A 360 -7.60 36.73 13.30
C PHE A 360 -8.43 36.64 12.01
N LEU A 361 -9.72 36.95 12.04
CA LEU A 361 -10.57 36.90 10.84
C LEU A 361 -10.11 37.87 9.74
N LYS A 362 -9.63 39.06 10.10
CA LYS A 362 -9.09 40.05 9.13
C LYS A 362 -7.87 39.51 8.36
N ILE A 363 -7.06 38.67 9.00
CA ILE A 363 -5.91 38.00 8.40
C ILE A 363 -6.37 36.78 7.61
N ALA A 364 -7.21 35.93 8.21
CA ALA A 364 -7.68 34.69 7.64
C ALA A 364 -8.48 34.87 6.33
N ASP A 365 -9.18 35.98 6.17
CA ASP A 365 -9.88 36.34 4.93
C ASP A 365 -8.95 36.67 3.75
N LYS A 366 -7.68 36.98 4.03
CA LYS A 366 -6.69 37.42 3.03
C LYS A 366 -5.71 36.31 2.64
N GLN A 367 -5.61 35.25 3.41
CA GLN A 367 -4.64 34.17 3.18
C GLN A 367 -5.24 32.79 3.45
N LYS A 368 -4.61 31.76 2.85
CA LYS A 368 -5.11 30.36 2.93
C LYS A 368 -5.02 29.76 4.33
N GLU A 369 -4.02 30.20 5.10
CA GLU A 369 -3.71 29.66 6.42
C GLU A 369 -3.13 30.77 7.30
N VAL A 370 -3.53 30.82 8.57
CA VAL A 370 -2.94 31.71 9.58
C VAL A 370 -1.87 30.98 10.34
N LYS A 371 -0.63 31.46 10.28
CA LYS A 371 0.56 30.81 10.87
C LYS A 371 0.84 31.37 12.27
N ASP A 372 1.78 30.77 12.97
CA ASP A 372 2.17 31.15 14.32
C ASP A 372 2.69 32.61 14.38
N ASP A 373 3.41 33.05 13.35
CA ASP A 373 3.89 34.45 13.25
C ASP A 373 2.73 35.44 13.20
N ASP A 374 1.66 35.11 12.49
CA ASP A 374 0.44 35.92 12.45
C ASP A 374 -0.22 35.99 13.82
N ILE A 375 -0.28 34.86 14.53
CA ILE A 375 -0.83 34.80 15.90
C ILE A 375 0.04 35.64 16.84
N HIS A 376 1.36 35.52 16.76
CA HIS A 376 2.26 36.40 17.54
C HIS A 376 2.03 37.87 17.26
N ALA A 377 1.74 38.26 16.02
CA ALA A 377 1.40 39.64 15.66
C ALA A 377 0.05 40.07 16.27
N ILE A 378 -0.98 39.22 16.22
CA ILE A 378 -2.28 39.46 16.87
C ILE A 378 -2.08 39.64 18.37
N MET A 379 -1.31 38.77 19.05
CA MET A 379 -1.09 38.86 20.49
C MET A 379 -0.39 40.15 20.91
N LYS A 380 0.52 40.67 20.09
CA LYS A 380 1.13 41.99 20.34
C LYS A 380 0.12 43.15 20.28
N LEU A 381 -0.92 43.05 19.46
CA LEU A 381 -2.00 44.04 19.40
C LEU A 381 -2.89 43.91 20.66
N VAL A 382 -3.33 42.71 20.98
CA VAL A 382 -4.18 42.44 22.14
C VAL A 382 -3.48 42.80 23.47
N SER A 383 -2.16 42.61 23.58
CA SER A 383 -1.38 42.94 24.78
C SER A 383 -1.21 44.45 25.01
N LYS A 384 -1.34 45.30 24.00
CA LYS A 384 -1.32 46.77 24.16
C LYS A 384 -2.61 47.30 24.78
N ASP A 385 -3.73 46.60 24.55
CA ASP A 385 -5.06 46.97 25.06
C ASP A 385 -5.41 46.29 26.39
N SER A 386 -4.69 45.23 26.78
CA SER A 386 -4.91 44.52 28.06
C SER A 386 -3.68 43.72 28.45
N LYS A 387 -3.27 43.74 29.75
CA LYS A 387 -2.13 42.94 30.24
C LYS A 387 -2.34 41.46 29.95
N VAL A 388 -1.70 40.93 28.92
CA VAL A 388 -1.64 39.49 28.64
C VAL A 388 -0.51 38.90 29.48
N ALA A 389 -0.81 37.87 30.31
CA ALA A 389 0.22 37.11 30.98
C ALA A 389 0.90 36.23 29.94
N ILE A 390 2.19 36.37 29.78
CA ILE A 390 3.07 35.42 29.08
C ILE A 390 3.47 34.41 30.16
N VAL A 391 3.11 33.13 29.96
CA VAL A 391 3.49 32.01 30.84
C VAL A 391 4.82 31.44 30.43
#